data_955388705a82c4511fdaf7b663c1064f
#
_entry.id   955388705a82c4511fdaf7b663c1064f
#
_cell.length_a   1.000
_cell.length_b   1.000
_cell.length_c   1.000
_cell.angle_alpha   90.00
_cell.angle_beta   90.00
_cell.angle_gamma   90.00
#
_symmetry.space_group_name_H-M   'P 1'
#
loop_
_entity.id
_entity.type
_entity.pdbx_description
1 polymer ?
#
loop_
_entity_poly.entity_id
_entity_poly.type
_entity_poly.pdbx_seq_one_letter_code
_entity_poly.pdbx_strand_id
1 'polypeptide(L)'
;EDIEWFSDWGMAASNIEYDYCHQLEKMLCKYHPNSTVTPLNIASWERNLSCDIDSLIGSYCKNKDIIIIRLGENVQDVTTFPDAISRLVKYCQSKAKRVIITGCFWKNDSKERSIIHAARTNDLTYVPLYWIDNLYNVRPQIGDTLYDINKKPYVITQDFIITHPNDEGMQMIAE
;
A
#
# COMPACT_ATOMS: atom_id res chain seq x y z
N GLU A 1 -3.53 -17.73 -13.48
CA GLU A 1 -4.94 -17.26 -13.58
C GLU A 1 -4.92 -15.85 -13.04
N ASP A 2 -5.32 -14.87 -13.87
CA ASP A 2 -5.46 -13.50 -13.43
C ASP A 2 -6.65 -13.46 -12.46
N ILE A 3 -6.36 -13.05 -11.22
CA ILE A 3 -7.41 -12.81 -10.24
C ILE A 3 -8.10 -11.52 -10.68
N GLU A 4 -9.29 -11.64 -11.26
CA GLU A 4 -10.10 -10.48 -11.61
C GLU A 4 -10.56 -9.79 -10.31
N TRP A 5 -9.89 -8.69 -9.98
CA TRP A 5 -10.39 -7.78 -8.97
C TRP A 5 -11.55 -6.97 -9.55
N PHE A 6 -12.60 -6.86 -8.79
CA PHE A 6 -13.80 -6.13 -9.20
C PHE A 6 -13.64 -4.60 -9.08
N SER A 7 -12.53 -4.10 -8.51
CA SER A 7 -12.28 -2.67 -8.29
C SER A 7 -10.81 -2.30 -8.44
N ASP A 8 -10.53 -1.03 -8.69
CA ASP A 8 -9.18 -0.45 -8.82
C ASP A 8 -8.63 0.13 -7.50
N TRP A 9 -9.33 -0.05 -6.38
CA TRP A 9 -8.93 0.44 -5.05
C TRP A 9 -8.57 -0.70 -4.10
N GLY A 10 -8.32 -0.38 -2.83
CA GLY A 10 -7.93 -1.37 -1.82
C GLY A 10 -8.88 -2.57 -1.79
N MET A 11 -8.32 -3.74 -1.92
CA MET A 11 -8.95 -5.01 -2.32
C MET A 11 -10.24 -5.39 -1.57
N ALA A 12 -10.36 -5.09 -0.27
CA ALA A 12 -11.55 -5.44 0.51
C ALA A 12 -12.21 -4.21 1.16
N ALA A 13 -11.86 -3.00 0.70
CA ALA A 13 -12.64 -1.82 1.02
C ALA A 13 -14.02 -1.91 0.37
N SER A 14 -15.07 -1.56 1.11
CA SER A 14 -16.45 -1.70 0.63
C SER A 14 -16.76 -0.82 -0.58
N ASN A 15 -16.10 0.32 -0.71
CA ASN A 15 -16.07 1.16 -1.90
C ASN A 15 -14.81 2.06 -1.89
N ILE A 16 -14.61 2.85 -2.96
CA ILE A 16 -13.44 3.71 -3.16
C ILE A 16 -13.18 4.70 -2.01
N GLU A 17 -14.21 5.19 -1.36
CA GLU A 17 -14.08 6.19 -0.29
C GLU A 17 -13.47 5.61 1.00
N TYR A 18 -13.46 4.28 1.14
CA TYR A 18 -12.99 3.56 2.31
C TYR A 18 -11.61 2.93 2.11
N ASP A 19 -10.98 3.04 0.94
CA ASP A 19 -9.60 2.63 0.82
C ASP A 19 -8.67 3.56 1.62
N TYR A 20 -7.49 3.07 1.97
CA TYR A 20 -6.57 3.81 2.84
C TYR A 20 -6.07 5.11 2.21
N CYS A 21 -5.95 5.21 0.87
CA CYS A 21 -5.48 6.41 0.20
C CYS A 21 -6.50 7.55 0.30
N HIS A 22 -7.78 7.25 0.06
CA HIS A 22 -8.86 8.23 0.17
C HIS A 22 -9.12 8.62 1.63
N GLN A 23 -8.99 7.67 2.56
CA GLN A 23 -9.09 7.97 3.99
C GLN A 23 -7.93 8.84 4.47
N LEU A 24 -6.70 8.56 4.04
CA LEU A 24 -5.53 9.41 4.32
C LEU A 24 -5.73 10.83 3.77
N GLU A 25 -6.23 10.98 2.54
CA GLU A 25 -6.53 12.29 1.97
C GLU A 25 -7.54 13.06 2.82
N LYS A 26 -8.65 12.41 3.22
CA LYS A 26 -9.65 13.00 4.12
C LYS A 26 -9.04 13.46 5.45
N MET A 27 -8.12 12.68 6.03
CA MET A 27 -7.45 13.04 7.28
C MET A 27 -6.48 14.21 7.09
N LEU A 28 -5.68 14.19 6.04
CA LEU A 28 -4.77 15.30 5.72
C LEU A 28 -5.52 16.60 5.47
N CYS A 29 -6.65 16.56 4.76
CA CYS A 29 -7.47 17.73 4.45
C CYS A 29 -8.06 18.41 5.69
N LYS A 30 -8.19 17.72 6.84
CA LYS A 30 -8.60 18.33 8.10
C LYS A 30 -7.60 19.37 8.60
N TYR A 31 -6.31 19.17 8.32
CA TYR A 31 -5.22 20.05 8.75
C TYR A 31 -4.69 20.94 7.61
N HIS A 32 -4.74 20.43 6.41
CA HIS A 32 -4.25 21.05 5.19
C HIS A 32 -5.28 20.87 4.07
N PRO A 33 -6.27 21.77 3.93
CA PRO A 33 -7.44 21.58 3.05
C PRO A 33 -7.15 21.33 1.57
N ASN A 34 -5.96 21.69 1.10
CA ASN A 34 -5.54 21.51 -0.30
C ASN A 34 -4.63 20.26 -0.49
N SER A 35 -4.57 19.38 0.49
CA SER A 35 -3.82 18.13 0.34
C SER A 35 -4.46 17.21 -0.69
N THR A 36 -3.64 16.53 -1.46
CA THR A 36 -4.08 15.48 -2.39
C THR A 36 -3.22 14.24 -2.21
N VAL A 37 -3.84 13.07 -2.28
CA VAL A 37 -3.18 11.78 -2.30
C VAL A 37 -3.35 11.18 -3.70
N THR A 38 -2.25 10.84 -4.35
CA THR A 38 -2.26 10.19 -5.67
C THR A 38 -1.82 8.74 -5.50
N PRO A 39 -2.72 7.77 -5.47
CA PRO A 39 -2.35 6.37 -5.38
C PRO A 39 -1.68 5.90 -6.68
N LEU A 40 -0.69 5.02 -6.54
CA LEU A 40 -0.04 4.36 -7.65
C LEU A 40 0.22 2.90 -7.29
N ASN A 41 -0.42 2.00 -8.02
CA ASN A 41 -0.17 0.57 -7.88
C ASN A 41 1.05 0.17 -8.73
N ILE A 42 2.11 -0.29 -8.07
CA ILE A 42 3.32 -0.81 -8.72
C ILE A 42 3.60 -2.27 -8.33
N ALA A 43 2.57 -3.08 -8.17
CA ALA A 43 2.72 -4.51 -7.91
C ALA A 43 3.55 -5.23 -9.00
N SER A 44 3.61 -4.69 -10.22
CA SER A 44 4.51 -5.15 -11.28
C SER A 44 5.99 -5.07 -10.88
N TRP A 45 6.39 -4.02 -10.13
CA TRP A 45 7.74 -3.90 -9.58
C TRP A 45 8.01 -4.98 -8.52
N GLU A 46 7.06 -5.28 -7.65
CA GLU A 46 7.23 -6.32 -6.63
C GLU A 46 7.44 -7.72 -7.26
N ARG A 47 6.83 -7.95 -8.42
CA ARG A 47 7.01 -9.21 -9.20
C ARG A 47 8.27 -9.23 -10.05
N ASN A 48 8.82 -8.07 -10.38
CA ASN A 48 10.07 -7.91 -11.13
C ASN A 48 10.91 -6.77 -10.55
N LEU A 49 11.72 -7.09 -9.55
CA LEU A 49 12.55 -6.15 -8.80
C LEU A 49 13.67 -5.48 -9.62
N SER A 50 13.87 -5.90 -10.88
CA SER A 50 14.84 -5.32 -11.80
C SER A 50 14.26 -4.27 -12.75
N CYS A 51 12.95 -3.98 -12.68
CA CYS A 51 12.31 -2.93 -13.48
C CYS A 51 13.03 -1.58 -13.34
N ASP A 52 13.06 -0.81 -14.43
CA ASP A 52 13.51 0.57 -14.41
C ASP A 52 12.54 1.44 -13.60
N ILE A 53 13.01 1.93 -12.48
CA ILE A 53 12.23 2.71 -11.53
C ILE A 53 11.79 4.05 -12.13
N ASP A 54 12.66 4.73 -12.89
CA ASP A 54 12.31 6.02 -13.49
C ASP A 54 11.17 5.89 -14.50
N SER A 55 11.24 4.89 -15.35
CA SER A 55 10.16 4.58 -16.31
C SER A 55 8.85 4.24 -15.62
N LEU A 56 8.91 3.57 -14.45
CA LEU A 56 7.72 3.10 -13.75
C LEU A 56 7.04 4.23 -12.96
N ILE A 57 7.80 5.02 -12.19
CA ILE A 57 7.23 6.00 -11.24
C ILE A 57 7.69 7.44 -11.46
N GLY A 58 8.62 7.70 -12.37
CA GLY A 58 9.27 9.01 -12.51
C GLY A 58 8.30 10.17 -12.76
N SER A 59 7.26 9.96 -13.57
CA SER A 59 6.24 10.97 -13.84
C SER A 59 5.37 11.27 -12.61
N TYR A 60 5.11 10.27 -11.78
CA TYR A 60 4.26 10.38 -10.58
C TYR A 60 4.99 11.02 -9.41
N CYS A 61 6.32 10.90 -9.34
CA CYS A 61 7.12 11.47 -8.26
C CYS A 61 7.37 12.97 -8.41
N LYS A 62 7.07 13.58 -9.57
CA LYS A 62 7.29 15.00 -9.81
C LYS A 62 6.42 15.87 -8.91
N ASN A 63 7.06 16.88 -8.27
CA ASN A 63 6.38 17.88 -7.44
C ASN A 63 5.59 17.29 -6.25
N LYS A 64 6.03 16.14 -5.72
CA LYS A 64 5.44 15.60 -4.50
C LYS A 64 6.20 16.12 -3.28
N ASP A 65 5.46 16.54 -2.27
CA ASP A 65 6.05 16.91 -0.98
C ASP A 65 6.45 15.65 -0.19
N ILE A 66 5.60 14.62 -0.23
CA ILE A 66 5.78 13.37 0.48
C ILE A 66 5.56 12.20 -0.49
N ILE A 67 6.41 11.19 -0.43
CA ILE A 67 6.18 9.88 -1.04
C ILE A 67 6.05 8.85 0.07
N ILE A 68 4.96 8.09 0.06
CA ILE A 68 4.75 6.96 0.96
C ILE A 68 4.97 5.68 0.16
N ILE A 69 5.94 4.87 0.61
CA ILE A 69 6.25 3.56 0.01
C ILE A 69 5.54 2.49 0.85
N ARG A 70 4.50 1.88 0.30
CA ARG A 70 3.78 0.76 0.90
C ARG A 70 3.86 -0.43 -0.05
N LEU A 71 4.92 -1.23 0.09
CA LEU A 71 5.29 -2.32 -0.80
C LEU A 71 5.93 -3.47 -0.01
N GLY A 72 5.95 -4.65 -0.60
CA GLY A 72 6.56 -5.86 -0.05
C GLY A 72 5.61 -7.06 -0.07
N GLU A 73 4.30 -6.83 -0.13
CA GLU A 73 3.30 -7.88 0.00
C GLU A 73 3.36 -8.89 -1.14
N ASN A 74 3.55 -8.44 -2.39
CA ASN A 74 3.62 -9.31 -3.57
C ASN A 74 5.05 -9.77 -3.93
N VAL A 75 6.06 -9.37 -3.15
CA VAL A 75 7.45 -9.80 -3.40
C VAL A 75 7.58 -11.30 -3.16
N GLN A 76 8.09 -12.02 -4.16
CA GLN A 76 8.40 -13.45 -4.06
C GLN A 76 9.89 -13.69 -3.82
N ASP A 77 10.77 -12.94 -4.49
CA ASP A 77 12.21 -13.03 -4.33
C ASP A 77 12.70 -12.18 -3.16
N VAL A 78 12.71 -12.77 -1.97
CA VAL A 78 13.20 -12.12 -0.75
C VAL A 78 14.73 -11.98 -0.73
N THR A 79 15.45 -12.61 -1.66
CA THR A 79 16.91 -12.58 -1.70
C THR A 79 17.40 -11.26 -2.33
N THR A 80 16.78 -10.84 -3.41
CA THR A 80 17.15 -9.58 -4.11
C THR A 80 16.36 -8.37 -3.60
N PHE A 81 15.30 -8.59 -2.83
CA PHE A 81 14.44 -7.52 -2.30
C PHE A 81 15.18 -6.47 -1.48
N PRO A 82 16.16 -6.80 -0.59
CA PRO A 82 16.88 -5.79 0.19
C PRO A 82 17.56 -4.73 -0.68
N ASP A 83 18.23 -5.14 -1.75
CA ASP A 83 18.88 -4.21 -2.68
C ASP A 83 17.87 -3.43 -3.52
N ALA A 84 16.81 -4.09 -3.95
CA ALA A 84 15.77 -3.48 -4.74
C ALA A 84 15.03 -2.38 -3.98
N ILE A 85 14.61 -2.64 -2.74
CA ILE A 85 13.92 -1.64 -1.90
C ILE A 85 14.84 -0.47 -1.55
N SER A 86 16.14 -0.72 -1.34
CA SER A 86 17.11 0.34 -1.12
C SER A 86 17.28 1.24 -2.35
N ARG A 87 17.29 0.68 -3.57
CA ARG A 87 17.31 1.48 -4.81
C ARG A 87 16.05 2.32 -4.97
N LEU A 88 14.88 1.74 -4.72
CA LEU A 88 13.59 2.45 -4.79
C LEU A 88 13.54 3.61 -3.80
N VAL A 89 13.93 3.38 -2.56
CA VAL A 89 14.00 4.40 -1.51
C VAL A 89 14.89 5.57 -1.93
N LYS A 90 16.12 5.30 -2.38
CA LYS A 90 17.06 6.34 -2.84
C LYS A 90 16.49 7.14 -4.02
N TYR A 91 15.83 6.45 -4.95
CA TYR A 91 15.16 7.11 -6.05
C TYR A 91 14.07 8.07 -5.54
N CYS A 92 13.17 7.61 -4.68
CA CYS A 92 12.11 8.44 -4.10
C CYS A 92 12.67 9.64 -3.32
N GLN A 93 13.74 9.45 -2.54
CA GLN A 93 14.41 10.56 -1.82
C GLN A 93 15.01 11.60 -2.75
N SER A 94 15.41 11.21 -3.96
CA SER A 94 15.90 12.18 -4.97
C SER A 94 14.79 13.03 -5.58
N LYS A 95 13.52 12.67 -5.38
CA LYS A 95 12.36 13.29 -6.04
C LYS A 95 11.43 14.05 -5.08
N ALA A 96 11.33 13.67 -3.82
CA ALA A 96 10.42 14.28 -2.85
C ALA A 96 11.17 14.85 -1.65
N LYS A 97 10.55 15.81 -0.96
CA LYS A 97 11.11 16.41 0.26
C LYS A 97 11.17 15.44 1.43
N ARG A 98 10.22 14.50 1.48
CA ARG A 98 10.14 13.48 2.52
C ARG A 98 9.69 12.15 1.92
N VAL A 99 10.27 11.08 2.42
CA VAL A 99 9.86 9.71 2.11
C VAL A 99 9.50 9.00 3.41
N ILE A 100 8.38 8.32 3.41
CA ILE A 100 7.91 7.45 4.48
C ILE A 100 7.83 6.04 3.91
N ILE A 101 8.23 5.05 4.68
CA ILE A 101 8.08 3.65 4.27
C ILE A 101 7.28 2.89 5.31
N THR A 102 6.34 2.06 4.85
CA THR A 102 5.55 1.22 5.76
C THR A 102 6.00 -0.22 5.68
N GLY A 103 5.74 -0.97 6.74
CA GLY A 103 5.79 -2.44 6.71
C GLY A 103 4.64 -3.05 5.93
N CYS A 104 4.64 -4.38 5.82
CA CYS A 104 3.55 -5.14 5.23
C CYS A 104 2.37 -5.27 6.20
N PHE A 105 1.16 -5.37 5.66
CA PHE A 105 -0.03 -5.73 6.44
C PHE A 105 0.08 -7.17 6.96
N TRP A 106 0.40 -8.12 6.08
CA TRP A 106 0.67 -9.50 6.49
C TRP A 106 2.10 -9.66 6.99
N LYS A 107 2.24 -10.17 8.20
CA LYS A 107 3.55 -10.37 8.82
C LYS A 107 4.44 -11.29 7.99
N ASN A 108 5.61 -10.78 7.59
CA ASN A 108 6.68 -11.55 6.96
C ASN A 108 8.04 -11.03 7.42
N ASP A 109 8.68 -11.78 8.30
CA ASP A 109 9.91 -11.35 8.97
C ASP A 109 11.08 -11.05 8.02
N SER A 110 11.19 -11.73 6.88
CA SER A 110 12.26 -11.46 5.91
C SER A 110 12.03 -10.15 5.17
N LYS A 111 10.81 -9.92 4.70
CA LYS A 111 10.43 -8.68 4.02
C LYS A 111 10.53 -7.50 4.98
N GLU A 112 10.03 -7.67 6.20
CA GLU A 112 10.04 -6.65 7.24
C GLU A 112 11.45 -6.23 7.60
N ARG A 113 12.39 -7.18 7.78
CA ARG A 113 13.81 -6.87 8.02
C ARG A 113 14.42 -6.04 6.89
N SER A 114 14.10 -6.36 5.64
CA SER A 114 14.59 -5.62 4.46
C SER A 114 14.08 -4.18 4.43
N ILE A 115 12.79 -3.99 4.71
CA ILE A 115 12.14 -2.67 4.77
C ILE A 115 12.72 -1.84 5.92
N ILE A 116 12.82 -2.40 7.12
CA ILE A 116 13.41 -1.73 8.28
C ILE A 116 14.88 -1.37 8.02
N HIS A 117 15.65 -2.27 7.39
CA HIS A 117 17.03 -1.98 7.04
C HIS A 117 17.12 -0.80 6.06
N ALA A 118 16.31 -0.80 5.00
CA ALA A 118 16.25 0.30 4.05
C ALA A 118 15.84 1.62 4.71
N ALA A 119 14.87 1.60 5.62
CA ALA A 119 14.45 2.77 6.39
C ALA A 119 15.61 3.34 7.23
N ARG A 120 16.25 2.49 8.02
CA ARG A 120 17.36 2.90 8.91
C ARG A 120 18.57 3.43 8.15
N THR A 121 18.95 2.75 7.07
CA THR A 121 20.12 3.13 6.26
C THR A 121 19.94 4.47 5.55
N ASN A 122 18.71 4.84 5.25
CA ASN A 122 18.38 6.07 4.52
C ASN A 122 17.68 7.13 5.40
N ASP A 123 17.67 6.95 6.72
CA ASP A 123 17.05 7.87 7.70
C ASP A 123 15.59 8.21 7.38
N LEU A 124 14.78 7.16 7.13
CA LEU A 124 13.36 7.30 6.85
C LEU A 124 12.50 7.03 8.09
N THR A 125 11.34 7.67 8.11
CA THR A 125 10.24 7.23 8.99
C THR A 125 9.73 5.88 8.51
N TYR A 126 9.78 4.88 9.40
CA TYR A 126 9.19 3.57 9.19
C TYR A 126 7.92 3.44 10.02
N VAL A 127 6.83 2.95 9.39
CA VAL A 127 5.53 2.72 10.03
C VAL A 127 5.19 1.23 9.95
N PRO A 128 5.17 0.48 11.08
CA PRO A 128 4.79 -0.93 11.08
C PRO A 128 3.27 -1.06 10.85
N LEU A 129 2.85 -2.00 10.00
CA LEU A 129 1.42 -2.28 9.74
C LEU A 129 0.98 -3.69 10.19
N TYR A 130 1.91 -4.63 10.35
CA TYR A 130 1.61 -6.04 10.65
C TYR A 130 0.81 -6.27 11.95
N TRP A 131 0.80 -5.30 12.86
CA TRP A 131 0.03 -5.39 14.09
C TRP A 131 -1.47 -5.23 13.88
N ILE A 132 -1.87 -4.51 12.81
CA ILE A 132 -3.27 -4.29 12.43
C ILE A 132 -3.93 -5.62 12.11
N ASP A 133 -3.22 -6.51 11.42
CA ASP A 133 -3.70 -7.83 11.02
C ASP A 133 -4.15 -8.73 12.19
N ASN A 134 -3.68 -8.44 13.39
CA ASN A 134 -4.04 -9.17 14.61
C ASN A 134 -5.25 -8.58 15.35
N LEU A 135 -5.81 -7.49 14.85
CA LEU A 135 -6.97 -6.87 15.48
C LEU A 135 -8.27 -7.56 15.06
N TYR A 136 -9.27 -7.40 15.92
CA TYR A 136 -10.60 -7.89 15.63
C TYR A 136 -11.30 -6.95 14.64
N ASN A 137 -12.12 -7.51 13.73
CA ASN A 137 -12.92 -6.77 12.74
C ASN A 137 -12.17 -5.97 11.66
N VAL A 138 -10.88 -6.18 11.45
CA VAL A 138 -10.12 -5.49 10.39
C VAL A 138 -10.16 -6.21 9.04
N ARG A 139 -10.90 -7.30 8.94
CA ARG A 139 -11.06 -8.10 7.72
C ARG A 139 -12.55 -8.34 7.44
N PRO A 140 -12.95 -8.43 6.16
CA PRO A 140 -14.32 -8.76 5.80
C PRO A 140 -14.59 -10.23 6.07
N GLN A 141 -15.86 -10.61 5.96
CA GLN A 141 -16.34 -11.97 6.09
C GLN A 141 -16.98 -12.46 4.78
N ILE A 142 -17.06 -13.77 4.60
CA ILE A 142 -17.87 -14.36 3.53
C ILE A 142 -19.32 -13.91 3.72
N GLY A 143 -19.92 -13.41 2.65
CA GLY A 143 -21.27 -12.85 2.66
C GLY A 143 -21.32 -11.32 2.78
N ASP A 144 -20.23 -10.67 3.15
CA ASP A 144 -20.19 -9.20 3.12
C ASP A 144 -20.31 -8.69 1.69
N THR A 145 -20.82 -7.46 1.54
CA THR A 145 -21.03 -6.84 0.23
C THR A 145 -20.05 -5.71 0.01
N LEU A 146 -19.35 -5.79 -1.10
CA LEU A 146 -18.48 -4.72 -1.62
C LEU A 146 -19.14 -4.09 -2.85
N TYR A 147 -18.68 -2.93 -3.29
CA TYR A 147 -19.25 -2.23 -4.44
C TYR A 147 -18.17 -1.86 -5.44
N ASP A 148 -18.45 -1.99 -6.73
CA ASP A 148 -17.57 -1.46 -7.79
C ASP A 148 -17.77 0.06 -7.98
N ILE A 149 -17.01 0.65 -8.90
CA ILE A 149 -17.08 2.10 -9.21
C ILE A 149 -18.47 2.53 -9.71
N ASN A 150 -19.25 1.62 -10.26
CA ASN A 150 -20.62 1.85 -10.72
C ASN A 150 -21.65 1.57 -9.62
N LYS A 151 -21.20 1.33 -8.39
CA LYS A 151 -22.03 0.95 -7.24
C LYS A 151 -22.75 -0.40 -7.42
N LYS A 152 -22.22 -1.26 -8.29
CA LYS A 152 -22.74 -2.61 -8.45
C LYS A 152 -22.27 -3.46 -7.27
N PRO A 153 -23.20 -4.15 -6.57
CA PRO A 153 -22.83 -4.96 -5.42
C PRO A 153 -22.11 -6.24 -5.85
N TYR A 154 -21.12 -6.62 -5.06
CA TYR A 154 -20.41 -7.88 -5.13
C TYR A 154 -20.42 -8.54 -3.74
N VAL A 155 -21.01 -9.71 -3.62
CA VAL A 155 -21.02 -10.49 -2.38
C VAL A 155 -19.75 -11.33 -2.33
N ILE A 156 -19.00 -11.22 -1.22
CA ILE A 156 -17.77 -11.99 -1.03
C ILE A 156 -18.08 -13.47 -0.90
N THR A 157 -17.55 -14.26 -1.82
CA THR A 157 -17.65 -15.72 -1.84
C THR A 157 -16.29 -16.42 -1.85
N GLN A 158 -15.19 -15.65 -1.91
CA GLN A 158 -13.84 -16.16 -2.13
C GLN A 158 -12.95 -15.90 -0.92
N ASP A 159 -12.30 -16.96 -0.43
CA ASP A 159 -11.48 -16.92 0.78
C ASP A 159 -10.29 -15.96 0.69
N PHE A 160 -9.73 -15.72 -0.50
CA PHE A 160 -8.60 -14.81 -0.61
C PHE A 160 -8.99 -13.35 -0.33
N ILE A 161 -10.24 -12.94 -0.57
CA ILE A 161 -10.71 -11.58 -0.29
C ILE A 161 -10.74 -11.32 1.21
N ILE A 162 -11.19 -12.27 2.01
CA ILE A 162 -11.28 -12.12 3.47
C ILE A 162 -9.93 -12.07 4.18
N THR A 163 -8.85 -12.29 3.48
CA THR A 163 -7.51 -12.08 4.04
C THR A 163 -7.04 -10.62 4.00
N HIS A 164 -7.74 -9.77 3.26
CA HIS A 164 -7.37 -8.36 3.06
C HIS A 164 -8.06 -7.43 4.06
N PRO A 165 -7.50 -6.24 4.33
CA PRO A 165 -8.12 -5.29 5.24
C PRO A 165 -9.46 -4.78 4.67
N ASN A 166 -10.49 -4.75 5.51
CA ASN A 166 -11.79 -4.11 5.25
C ASN A 166 -11.72 -2.60 5.51
N ASP A 167 -12.86 -1.90 5.53
CA ASP A 167 -12.93 -0.44 5.73
C ASP A 167 -12.23 0.00 7.02
N GLU A 168 -12.40 -0.72 8.13
CA GLU A 168 -11.75 -0.41 9.40
C GLU A 168 -10.24 -0.67 9.33
N GLY A 169 -9.83 -1.79 8.75
CA GLY A 169 -8.42 -2.08 8.50
C GLY A 169 -7.75 -1.05 7.59
N MET A 170 -8.46 -0.58 6.56
CA MET A 170 -8.00 0.49 5.67
C MET A 170 -7.87 1.83 6.40
N GLN A 171 -8.82 2.15 7.29
CA GLN A 171 -8.73 3.34 8.13
C GLN A 171 -7.50 3.31 9.03
N MET A 172 -7.24 2.18 9.68
CA MET A 172 -6.08 2.02 10.56
C MET A 172 -4.74 2.09 9.80
N ILE A 173 -4.71 1.65 8.54
CA ILE A 173 -3.54 1.83 7.68
C ILE A 173 -3.31 3.31 7.35
N ALA A 174 -4.38 4.10 7.26
CA ALA A 174 -4.31 5.52 6.94
C ALA A 174 -3.93 6.40 8.13
N GLU A 175 -4.18 5.96 9.37
CA GLU A 175 -3.82 6.63 10.64
C GLU A 175 -2.34 6.49 10.98
#